data_c064b5739afb4498b2ef7d99cf2f9515
#
_entry.id   c064b5739afb4498b2ef7d99cf2f9515
#
_cell.length_a   1.000
_cell.length_b   1.000
_cell.length_c   1.000
_cell.angle_alpha   90.00
_cell.angle_beta   90.00
_cell.angle_gamma   90.00
#
_symmetry.space_group_name_H-M   'P 1'
#
loop_
_entity.id
_entity.type
_entity.pdbx_description
1 polymer ?
#
loop_
_entity_poly.entity_id
_entity_poly.type
_entity_poly.pdbx_seq_one_letter_code
_entity_poly.pdbx_strand_id
1 'polypeptide(L)'
;MDWIINLFTNTESIAHIALLYAIVIAVGILLGKIKIGGISLGVTWVLFAGILAGHIGFTAPKDTMTFIQDFGLILFVFCIGLQVGPGFFESFKKGGVTLNLLSTTAILLNVVVMFACYYLFFDTNDKTNLPMMVGTLYGAVANTPGLGAANEALSSVWQNGFGELPQIASGYACAYPLGVVGIIGATIAIRFLTHTKLEEEEQKLEAEEAENPQAKPHQMHLKVNNAYLSGRTVAEISDFLNRDVVFSRLFKNGEYSIPTSRTVFDMGDEVLVACAEADAPAIQAFIGPELETEWEENESKQPLVSRRIVVTNPSMNGKTLGKMHFSSVYGVTVTRLSRQGMDLFASRNYRFQVGDKILVVGPEDNVNRIAELMGNSVKRLDAPNIATIFIGIFIGIIFGSIPFAIPGMPVPLKLGIAGGPLIIAILIGRFGHRMKLNTYTTTSANMMLREIGLVLFLASVGIKAGANFWNTVVEGDGLLYVLTGFIITIIPILIVGTIARMKYKFNYFTIMGMLAGTYTDPPALAYANSVCSREAPAIGYSTVYPLSMFLRIFTAQLVVLFFCG
;
A
#
# COMPACT_ATOMS: atom_id res chain seq x y z
N MET A 1 -47.23 13.78 8.79
CA MET A 1 -46.25 14.12 7.74
C MET A 1 -45.22 15.15 8.20
N ASP A 2 -45.51 15.95 9.20
CA ASP A 2 -44.63 17.00 9.72
C ASP A 2 -43.27 16.51 10.25
N TRP A 3 -43.24 15.30 10.83
CA TRP A 3 -42.01 14.70 11.31
C TRP A 3 -41.01 14.38 10.15
N ILE A 4 -41.53 13.95 8.97
CA ILE A 4 -40.69 13.71 7.79
C ILE A 4 -40.14 15.04 7.28
N ILE A 5 -40.98 16.06 7.16
CA ILE A 5 -40.55 17.38 6.70
C ILE A 5 -39.49 17.91 7.67
N ASN A 6 -39.72 17.83 8.98
CA ASN A 6 -38.74 18.28 9.97
C ASN A 6 -37.42 17.51 9.89
N LEU A 7 -37.45 16.20 9.55
CA LEU A 7 -36.22 15.40 9.36
C LEU A 7 -35.36 15.89 8.19
N PHE A 8 -35.98 16.44 7.14
CA PHE A 8 -35.24 16.95 5.96
C PHE A 8 -34.95 18.47 6.01
N THR A 9 -35.62 19.23 6.88
CA THR A 9 -35.49 20.71 6.91
C THR A 9 -34.78 21.24 8.17
N ASN A 10 -34.76 20.47 9.26
CA ASN A 10 -34.12 20.91 10.50
C ASN A 10 -32.63 20.62 10.49
N THR A 11 -31.84 21.53 9.94
CA THR A 11 -30.39 21.42 9.78
C THR A 11 -29.62 21.26 11.08
N GLU A 12 -30.16 21.69 12.22
CA GLU A 12 -29.55 21.57 13.55
C GLU A 12 -29.75 20.18 14.17
N SER A 13 -30.68 19.39 13.63
CA SER A 13 -31.00 18.06 14.18
C SER A 13 -29.92 17.04 13.83
N ILE A 14 -29.42 16.32 14.84
CA ILE A 14 -28.47 15.19 14.64
C ILE A 14 -29.06 14.15 13.67
N ALA A 15 -30.38 13.90 13.72
CA ALA A 15 -31.05 12.98 12.83
C ALA A 15 -30.99 13.44 11.36
N HIS A 16 -31.17 14.75 11.11
CA HIS A 16 -31.00 15.34 9.77
C HIS A 16 -29.56 15.15 9.27
N ILE A 17 -28.58 15.50 10.09
CA ILE A 17 -27.16 15.41 9.74
C ILE A 17 -26.80 13.95 9.41
N ALA A 18 -27.18 13.01 10.27
CA ALA A 18 -26.92 11.58 10.05
C ALA A 18 -27.59 11.07 8.76
N LEU A 19 -28.84 11.47 8.49
CA LEU A 19 -29.56 11.12 7.28
C LEU A 19 -28.88 11.69 6.03
N LEU A 20 -28.47 12.97 6.06
CA LEU A 20 -27.78 13.63 4.96
C LEU A 20 -26.48 12.88 4.60
N TYR A 21 -25.63 12.60 5.60
CA TYR A 21 -24.39 11.86 5.36
C TYR A 21 -24.66 10.43 4.87
N ALA A 22 -25.66 9.72 5.45
CA ALA A 22 -26.00 8.38 5.03
C ALA A 22 -26.45 8.34 3.55
N ILE A 23 -27.29 9.29 3.12
CA ILE A 23 -27.77 9.37 1.73
C ILE A 23 -26.60 9.71 0.79
N VAL A 24 -25.82 10.75 1.10
CA VAL A 24 -24.69 11.19 0.26
C VAL A 24 -23.67 10.06 0.08
N ILE A 25 -23.32 9.39 1.16
CA ILE A 25 -22.37 8.28 1.12
C ILE A 25 -22.94 7.09 0.35
N ALA A 26 -24.20 6.69 0.62
CA ALA A 26 -24.82 5.56 -0.07
C ALA A 26 -24.95 5.80 -1.56
N VAL A 27 -25.43 6.98 -1.97
CA VAL A 27 -25.54 7.36 -3.40
C VAL A 27 -24.16 7.39 -4.04
N GLY A 28 -23.18 8.01 -3.39
CA GLY A 28 -21.82 8.08 -3.92
C GLY A 28 -21.18 6.71 -4.10
N ILE A 29 -21.32 5.80 -3.15
CA ILE A 29 -20.80 4.42 -3.26
C ILE A 29 -21.53 3.64 -4.38
N LEU A 30 -22.84 3.80 -4.51
CA LEU A 30 -23.61 3.16 -5.58
C LEU A 30 -23.17 3.65 -6.96
N LEU A 31 -23.01 4.96 -7.14
CA LEU A 31 -22.49 5.57 -8.35
C LEU A 31 -21.05 5.12 -8.63
N GLY A 32 -20.24 4.94 -7.58
CA GLY A 32 -18.88 4.44 -7.66
C GLY A 32 -18.74 3.03 -8.26
N LYS A 33 -19.82 2.24 -8.31
CA LYS A 33 -19.85 0.93 -8.98
C LYS A 33 -20.00 1.03 -10.51
N ILE A 34 -20.40 2.19 -11.01
CA ILE A 34 -20.56 2.42 -12.45
C ILE A 34 -19.18 2.49 -13.09
N LYS A 35 -18.99 1.69 -14.15
CA LYS A 35 -17.77 1.70 -14.96
C LYS A 35 -18.06 2.37 -16.30
N ILE A 36 -17.31 3.40 -16.63
CA ILE A 36 -17.37 4.11 -17.91
C ILE A 36 -16.10 3.75 -18.69
N GLY A 37 -16.24 3.05 -19.81
CA GLY A 37 -15.08 2.57 -20.56
C GLY A 37 -14.17 1.60 -19.79
N GLY A 38 -14.73 0.84 -18.83
CA GLY A 38 -13.96 -0.06 -17.96
C GLY A 38 -13.34 0.60 -16.72
N ILE A 39 -13.36 1.93 -16.61
CA ILE A 39 -12.80 2.73 -15.52
C ILE A 39 -13.90 3.13 -14.55
N SER A 40 -13.65 2.99 -13.25
CA SER A 40 -14.54 3.45 -12.17
C SER A 40 -13.84 4.56 -11.37
N LEU A 41 -14.54 5.64 -11.07
CA LEU A 41 -14.07 6.67 -10.13
C LEU A 41 -14.17 6.23 -8.66
N GLY A 42 -14.76 5.05 -8.40
CA GLY A 42 -14.82 4.46 -7.07
C GLY A 42 -15.49 5.36 -6.02
N VAL A 43 -14.90 5.37 -4.83
CA VAL A 43 -15.41 6.10 -3.66
C VAL A 43 -15.43 7.63 -3.87
N THR A 44 -14.69 8.17 -4.84
CA THR A 44 -14.66 9.62 -5.12
C THR A 44 -16.04 10.14 -5.59
N TRP A 45 -16.92 9.28 -6.08
CA TRP A 45 -18.31 9.66 -6.35
C TRP A 45 -19.05 10.22 -5.11
N VAL A 46 -18.60 9.92 -3.90
CA VAL A 46 -19.15 10.51 -2.67
C VAL A 46 -18.93 12.03 -2.64
N LEU A 47 -17.80 12.52 -3.13
CA LEU A 47 -17.56 13.97 -3.28
C LEU A 47 -18.60 14.60 -4.21
N PHE A 48 -18.84 14.00 -5.39
CA PHE A 48 -19.82 14.53 -6.37
C PHE A 48 -21.25 14.45 -5.86
N ALA A 49 -21.61 13.36 -5.15
CA ALA A 49 -22.91 13.26 -4.48
C ALA A 49 -23.07 14.35 -3.39
N GLY A 50 -22.00 14.65 -2.65
CA GLY A 50 -21.96 15.74 -1.68
C GLY A 50 -22.11 17.10 -2.32
N ILE A 51 -21.40 17.35 -3.45
CA ILE A 51 -21.52 18.60 -4.23
C ILE A 51 -22.96 18.78 -4.71
N LEU A 52 -23.59 17.74 -5.23
CA LEU A 52 -24.98 17.80 -5.67
C LEU A 52 -25.93 18.12 -4.50
N ALA A 53 -25.75 17.45 -3.34
CA ALA A 53 -26.54 17.69 -2.16
C ALA A 53 -26.39 19.14 -1.65
N GLY A 54 -25.17 19.66 -1.58
CA GLY A 54 -24.92 21.05 -1.18
C GLY A 54 -25.48 22.05 -2.18
N HIS A 55 -25.43 21.77 -3.49
CA HIS A 55 -26.00 22.60 -4.53
C HIS A 55 -27.54 22.69 -4.45
N ILE A 56 -28.22 21.59 -4.10
CA ILE A 56 -29.69 21.55 -3.89
C ILE A 56 -30.10 22.27 -2.60
N GLY A 57 -29.13 22.63 -1.73
CA GLY A 57 -29.36 23.35 -0.50
C GLY A 57 -29.36 22.48 0.77
N PHE A 58 -29.03 21.20 0.66
CA PHE A 58 -28.81 20.36 1.86
C PHE A 58 -27.52 20.77 2.53
N THR A 59 -27.59 21.09 3.84
CA THR A 59 -26.46 21.56 4.63
C THR A 59 -26.57 21.09 6.07
N ALA A 60 -25.50 21.28 6.83
CA ALA A 60 -25.45 21.03 8.27
C ALA A 60 -24.62 22.14 8.94
N PRO A 61 -24.65 22.29 10.29
CA PRO A 61 -23.85 23.27 10.99
C PRO A 61 -22.38 23.18 10.63
N LYS A 62 -21.76 24.33 10.37
CA LYS A 62 -20.38 24.42 9.89
C LYS A 62 -19.37 23.68 10.79
N ASP A 63 -19.52 23.84 12.12
CA ASP A 63 -18.62 23.20 13.09
C ASP A 63 -18.76 21.68 13.08
N THR A 64 -19.98 21.17 12.95
CA THR A 64 -20.24 19.73 12.85
C THR A 64 -19.66 19.15 11.57
N MET A 65 -19.88 19.82 10.43
CA MET A 65 -19.28 19.38 9.15
C MET A 65 -17.76 19.41 9.20
N THR A 66 -17.18 20.44 9.86
CA THR A 66 -15.72 20.54 10.00
C THR A 66 -15.18 19.42 10.89
N PHE A 67 -15.83 19.13 12.02
CA PHE A 67 -15.43 18.03 12.89
C PHE A 67 -15.48 16.67 12.16
N ILE A 68 -16.56 16.39 11.43
CA ILE A 68 -16.69 15.13 10.67
C ILE A 68 -15.63 15.05 9.57
N GLN A 69 -15.35 16.15 8.87
CA GLN A 69 -14.32 16.25 7.87
C GLN A 69 -12.94 15.93 8.44
N ASP A 70 -12.54 16.60 9.50
CA ASP A 70 -11.22 16.51 10.08
C ASP A 70 -11.00 15.14 10.75
N PHE A 71 -12.00 14.65 11.47
CA PHE A 71 -11.95 13.32 12.07
C PHE A 71 -11.87 12.23 11.00
N GLY A 72 -12.66 12.36 9.93
CA GLY A 72 -12.59 11.46 8.75
C GLY A 72 -11.21 11.48 8.11
N LEU A 73 -10.61 12.65 7.93
CA LEU A 73 -9.27 12.82 7.37
C LEU A 73 -8.21 12.12 8.25
N ILE A 74 -8.23 12.38 9.57
CA ILE A 74 -7.30 11.78 10.54
C ILE A 74 -7.37 10.25 10.44
N LEU A 75 -8.58 9.69 10.52
CA LEU A 75 -8.79 8.24 10.48
C LEU A 75 -8.30 7.63 9.16
N PHE A 76 -8.63 8.27 8.04
CA PHE A 76 -8.22 7.87 6.70
C PHE A 76 -6.71 7.85 6.54
N VAL A 77 -6.05 8.96 6.88
CA VAL A 77 -4.60 9.12 6.71
C VAL A 77 -3.82 8.21 7.66
N PHE A 78 -4.29 8.04 8.90
CA PHE A 78 -3.67 7.13 9.86
C PHE A 78 -3.71 5.67 9.39
N CYS A 79 -4.86 5.21 8.89
CA CYS A 79 -5.00 3.85 8.35
C CYS A 79 -4.11 3.61 7.12
N ILE A 80 -3.97 4.63 6.24
CA ILE A 80 -2.99 4.58 5.14
C ILE A 80 -1.57 4.44 5.68
N GLY A 81 -1.17 5.25 6.66
CA GLY A 81 0.16 5.20 7.25
C GLY A 81 0.50 3.83 7.84
N LEU A 82 -0.46 3.19 8.54
CA LEU A 82 -0.30 1.82 9.05
C LEU A 82 -0.08 0.81 7.93
N GLN A 83 -0.83 0.92 6.84
CA GLN A 83 -0.74 0.02 5.68
C GLN A 83 0.61 0.16 4.96
N VAL A 84 1.06 1.39 4.80
CA VAL A 84 2.26 1.75 4.03
C VAL A 84 3.55 1.55 4.84
N GLY A 85 3.48 1.69 6.18
CA GLY A 85 4.63 1.71 7.08
C GLY A 85 5.62 0.55 6.92
N PRO A 86 5.19 -0.72 6.84
CA PRO A 86 6.10 -1.85 6.65
C PRO A 86 6.93 -1.75 5.36
N GLY A 87 6.29 -1.32 4.25
CA GLY A 87 6.93 -1.22 2.93
C GLY A 87 7.76 0.06 2.74
N PHE A 88 7.50 1.12 3.51
CA PHE A 88 8.13 2.41 3.33
C PHE A 88 9.68 2.34 3.34
N PHE A 89 10.25 1.70 4.34
CA PHE A 89 11.71 1.56 4.45
C PHE A 89 12.29 0.49 3.52
N GLU A 90 11.48 -0.47 3.09
CA GLU A 90 11.92 -1.50 2.15
C GLU A 90 12.00 -1.00 0.72
N SER A 91 11.19 0.01 0.38
CA SER A 91 11.20 0.66 -0.93
C SER A 91 12.53 1.34 -1.29
N PHE A 92 13.40 1.60 -0.30
CA PHE A 92 14.74 2.16 -0.51
C PHE A 92 15.85 1.11 -0.68
N LYS A 93 15.53 -0.19 -0.69
CA LYS A 93 16.51 -1.25 -0.98
C LYS A 93 16.86 -1.31 -2.48
N LYS A 94 17.85 -2.14 -2.85
CA LYS A 94 18.36 -2.29 -4.22
C LYS A 94 17.21 -2.41 -5.25
N GLY A 95 17.22 -1.57 -6.28
CA GLY A 95 16.20 -1.50 -7.33
C GLY A 95 15.09 -0.48 -7.08
N GLY A 96 14.66 -0.26 -5.83
CA GLY A 96 13.59 0.67 -5.50
C GLY A 96 14.01 2.15 -5.49
N VAL A 97 15.29 2.44 -5.25
CA VAL A 97 15.79 3.83 -5.16
C VAL A 97 15.56 4.61 -6.46
N THR A 98 15.85 4.00 -7.61
CA THR A 98 15.68 4.66 -8.91
C THR A 98 14.21 4.92 -9.22
N LEU A 99 13.32 3.96 -8.92
CA LEU A 99 11.88 4.13 -9.09
C LEU A 99 11.34 5.26 -8.19
N ASN A 100 11.79 5.30 -6.93
CA ASN A 100 11.42 6.35 -5.98
C ASN A 100 11.96 7.73 -6.39
N LEU A 101 13.17 7.80 -6.97
CA LEU A 101 13.70 9.05 -7.51
C LEU A 101 12.88 9.56 -8.69
N LEU A 102 12.52 8.68 -9.62
CA LEU A 102 11.65 9.02 -10.75
C LEU A 102 10.26 9.47 -10.28
N SER A 103 9.69 8.78 -9.30
CA SER A 103 8.42 9.15 -8.69
C SER A 103 8.50 10.54 -8.02
N THR A 104 9.54 10.79 -7.24
CA THR A 104 9.78 12.11 -6.62
C THR A 104 9.91 13.21 -7.68
N THR A 105 10.64 12.93 -8.76
CA THR A 105 10.77 13.86 -9.89
C THR A 105 9.41 14.17 -10.52
N ALA A 106 8.55 13.17 -10.71
CA ALA A 106 7.21 13.39 -11.26
C ALA A 106 6.34 14.24 -10.33
N ILE A 107 6.42 14.01 -9.02
CA ILE A 107 5.68 14.80 -8.01
C ILE A 107 6.11 16.26 -8.04
N LEU A 108 7.42 16.53 -8.03
CA LEU A 108 7.94 17.89 -8.11
C LEU A 108 7.58 18.55 -9.44
N LEU A 109 7.64 17.80 -10.54
CA LEU A 109 7.26 18.30 -11.85
C LEU A 109 5.77 18.63 -11.95
N ASN A 110 4.88 17.86 -11.28
CA ASN A 110 3.47 18.23 -11.17
C ASN A 110 3.30 19.61 -10.53
N VAL A 111 4.05 19.91 -9.45
CA VAL A 111 4.00 21.21 -8.77
C VAL A 111 4.52 22.31 -9.70
N VAL A 112 5.63 22.08 -10.40
CA VAL A 112 6.20 23.05 -11.36
C VAL A 112 5.21 23.34 -12.48
N VAL A 113 4.60 22.30 -13.06
CA VAL A 113 3.59 22.46 -14.14
C VAL A 113 2.36 23.19 -13.62
N MET A 114 1.92 22.92 -12.39
CA MET A 114 0.83 23.65 -11.74
C MET A 114 1.13 25.13 -11.66
N PHE A 115 2.33 25.52 -11.17
CA PHE A 115 2.72 26.94 -11.13
C PHE A 115 2.84 27.55 -12.52
N ALA A 116 3.37 26.82 -13.49
CA ALA A 116 3.43 27.29 -14.88
C ALA A 116 2.03 27.56 -15.43
N CYS A 117 1.08 26.65 -15.22
CA CYS A 117 -0.32 26.86 -15.60
C CYS A 117 -0.96 28.05 -14.86
N TYR A 118 -0.69 28.21 -13.56
CA TYR A 118 -1.17 29.34 -12.77
C TYR A 118 -0.72 30.68 -13.36
N TYR A 119 0.59 30.86 -13.60
CA TYR A 119 1.13 32.10 -14.14
C TYR A 119 0.74 32.38 -15.61
N LEU A 120 0.42 31.33 -16.39
CA LEU A 120 0.07 31.49 -17.81
C LEU A 120 -1.42 31.76 -18.04
N PHE A 121 -2.28 31.22 -17.20
CA PHE A 121 -3.72 31.18 -17.50
C PHE A 121 -4.60 31.89 -16.48
N PHE A 122 -4.10 32.22 -15.28
CA PHE A 122 -4.90 32.82 -14.21
C PHE A 122 -4.41 34.20 -13.82
N ASP A 123 -5.32 35.03 -13.33
CA ASP A 123 -4.95 36.31 -12.74
C ASP A 123 -4.25 36.11 -11.40
N THR A 124 -2.98 36.51 -11.34
CA THR A 124 -2.15 36.39 -10.14
C THR A 124 -2.50 37.40 -9.04
N ASN A 125 -3.31 38.44 -9.36
CA ASN A 125 -3.80 39.39 -8.36
C ASN A 125 -4.97 38.82 -7.56
N ASP A 126 -5.70 37.87 -8.11
CA ASP A 126 -6.76 37.18 -7.38
C ASP A 126 -6.15 36.09 -6.48
N LYS A 127 -6.18 36.34 -5.18
CA LYS A 127 -5.62 35.43 -4.17
C LYS A 127 -6.35 34.08 -4.07
N THR A 128 -7.55 33.98 -4.65
CA THR A 128 -8.32 32.73 -4.63
C THR A 128 -7.84 31.72 -5.68
N ASN A 129 -7.23 32.20 -6.78
CA ASN A 129 -6.82 31.36 -7.90
C ASN A 129 -5.72 30.36 -7.56
N LEU A 130 -4.71 30.75 -6.77
CA LEU A 130 -3.64 29.82 -6.43
C LEU A 130 -4.12 28.68 -5.51
N PRO A 131 -4.89 28.91 -4.43
CA PRO A 131 -5.53 27.85 -3.69
C PRO A 131 -6.37 26.91 -4.56
N MET A 132 -7.17 27.46 -5.48
CA MET A 132 -7.98 26.67 -6.41
C MET A 132 -7.11 25.80 -7.33
N MET A 133 -5.97 26.34 -7.79
CA MET A 133 -4.99 25.55 -8.56
C MET A 133 -4.33 24.45 -7.74
N VAL A 134 -4.12 24.63 -6.44
CA VAL A 134 -3.69 23.55 -5.55
C VAL A 134 -4.76 22.44 -5.49
N GLY A 135 -6.04 22.79 -5.36
CA GLY A 135 -7.14 21.83 -5.48
C GLY A 135 -7.11 21.09 -6.81
N THR A 136 -6.94 21.82 -7.91
CA THR A 136 -6.82 21.26 -9.27
C THR A 136 -5.63 20.30 -9.39
N LEU A 137 -4.46 20.64 -8.83
CA LEU A 137 -3.30 19.76 -8.78
C LEU A 137 -3.65 18.42 -8.13
N TYR A 138 -4.28 18.44 -6.94
CA TYR A 138 -4.58 17.19 -6.22
C TYR A 138 -5.72 16.40 -6.85
N GLY A 139 -6.62 17.05 -7.58
CA GLY A 139 -7.57 16.38 -8.48
C GLY A 139 -6.88 15.70 -9.66
N ALA A 140 -6.02 16.43 -10.35
CA ALA A 140 -5.26 15.95 -11.51
C ALA A 140 -4.39 14.70 -11.22
N VAL A 141 -3.90 14.60 -9.97
CA VAL A 141 -3.06 13.47 -9.53
C VAL A 141 -3.83 12.45 -8.69
N ALA A 142 -5.14 12.51 -8.65
CA ALA A 142 -6.04 11.60 -7.96
C ALA A 142 -5.70 11.40 -6.46
N ASN A 143 -5.15 12.43 -5.78
CA ASN A 143 -4.66 12.32 -4.41
C ASN A 143 -5.54 13.05 -3.39
N THR A 144 -6.50 12.34 -2.84
CA THR A 144 -7.44 12.85 -1.81
C THR A 144 -6.75 13.23 -0.49
N PRO A 145 -5.76 12.50 0.04
CA PRO A 145 -5.03 12.92 1.25
C PRO A 145 -4.31 14.26 1.08
N GLY A 146 -3.76 14.52 -0.11
CA GLY A 146 -3.15 15.80 -0.44
C GLY A 146 -4.16 16.95 -0.45
N LEU A 147 -5.37 16.72 -1.00
CA LEU A 147 -6.47 17.69 -0.89
C LEU A 147 -6.79 18.01 0.58
N GLY A 148 -6.88 16.98 1.43
CA GLY A 148 -7.15 17.17 2.86
C GLY A 148 -6.07 17.99 3.54
N ALA A 149 -4.81 17.68 3.29
CA ALA A 149 -3.67 18.38 3.84
C ALA A 149 -3.58 19.85 3.33
N ALA A 150 -3.89 20.08 2.06
CA ALA A 150 -3.97 21.42 1.48
C ALA A 150 -5.09 22.24 2.12
N ASN A 151 -6.27 21.65 2.31
CA ASN A 151 -7.42 22.34 2.90
C ASN A 151 -7.17 22.71 4.38
N GLU A 152 -6.53 21.82 5.14
CA GLU A 152 -6.12 22.10 6.52
C GLU A 152 -5.08 23.25 6.57
N ALA A 153 -4.04 23.16 5.75
CA ALA A 153 -3.00 24.19 5.70
C ALA A 153 -3.60 25.55 5.29
N LEU A 154 -4.50 25.55 4.30
CA LEU A 154 -5.17 26.77 3.84
C LEU A 154 -5.99 27.41 4.95
N SER A 155 -6.75 26.62 5.70
CA SER A 155 -7.53 27.12 6.84
C SER A 155 -6.66 27.80 7.90
N SER A 156 -5.41 27.36 8.04
CA SER A 156 -4.48 27.89 9.04
C SER A 156 -3.79 29.20 8.64
N VAL A 157 -3.65 29.45 7.33
CA VAL A 157 -2.93 30.64 6.81
C VAL A 157 -3.85 31.67 6.17
N TRP A 158 -5.09 31.33 5.83
CA TRP A 158 -6.02 32.27 5.22
C TRP A 158 -6.42 33.36 6.18
N GLN A 159 -6.05 34.60 5.87
CA GLN A 159 -6.26 35.74 6.75
C GLN A 159 -7.65 36.34 6.54
N ASN A 160 -8.24 36.89 7.62
CA ASN A 160 -9.57 37.49 7.59
C ASN A 160 -9.71 38.69 6.61
N GLY A 161 -8.62 39.21 6.05
CA GLY A 161 -8.61 40.26 5.04
C GLY A 161 -8.69 39.79 3.58
N PHE A 162 -8.62 38.49 3.33
CA PHE A 162 -8.58 37.92 1.94
C PHE A 162 -9.96 37.52 1.39
N GLY A 163 -11.05 37.78 2.14
CA GLY A 163 -12.40 37.31 1.75
C GLY A 163 -12.75 35.93 2.27
N GLU A 164 -13.76 35.31 1.68
CA GLU A 164 -14.18 33.95 2.01
C GLU A 164 -13.09 32.92 1.70
N LEU A 165 -12.99 31.89 2.53
CA LEU A 165 -12.06 30.78 2.32
C LEU A 165 -12.37 30.05 1.00
N PRO A 166 -11.44 29.98 0.04
CA PRO A 166 -11.65 29.29 -1.22
C PRO A 166 -11.98 27.81 -1.03
N GLN A 167 -13.00 27.33 -1.74
CA GLN A 167 -13.41 25.94 -1.71
C GLN A 167 -12.57 25.11 -2.69
N ILE A 168 -11.31 24.81 -2.30
CA ILE A 168 -10.33 24.12 -3.16
C ILE A 168 -10.82 22.75 -3.68
N ALA A 169 -11.83 22.17 -3.04
CA ALA A 169 -12.49 20.96 -3.48
C ALA A 169 -13.19 21.11 -4.83
N SER A 170 -13.61 22.31 -5.21
CA SER A 170 -14.20 22.59 -6.55
C SER A 170 -13.16 22.41 -7.64
N GLY A 171 -11.93 22.95 -7.45
CA GLY A 171 -10.81 22.70 -8.37
C GLY A 171 -10.43 21.22 -8.47
N TYR A 172 -10.42 20.53 -7.33
CA TYR A 172 -10.21 19.07 -7.28
C TYR A 172 -11.28 18.33 -8.09
N ALA A 173 -12.56 18.64 -7.88
CA ALA A 173 -13.68 17.98 -8.58
C ALA A 173 -13.63 18.19 -10.09
N CYS A 174 -13.23 19.38 -10.56
CA CYS A 174 -13.06 19.66 -12.00
C CYS A 174 -11.95 18.79 -12.62
N ALA A 175 -10.81 18.66 -11.95
CA ALA A 175 -9.65 18.00 -12.54
C ALA A 175 -9.67 16.47 -12.38
N TYR A 176 -10.30 15.93 -11.33
CA TYR A 176 -10.21 14.53 -10.97
C TYR A 176 -10.66 13.54 -12.06
N PRO A 177 -11.82 13.68 -12.72
CA PRO A 177 -12.28 12.71 -13.72
C PRO A 177 -11.32 12.57 -14.89
N LEU A 178 -10.86 13.70 -15.43
CA LEU A 178 -9.88 13.70 -16.52
C LEU A 178 -8.46 13.37 -16.03
N GLY A 179 -8.16 13.58 -14.77
CA GLY A 179 -6.92 13.13 -14.12
C GLY A 179 -6.78 11.61 -14.22
N VAL A 180 -7.77 10.85 -13.74
CA VAL A 180 -7.76 9.38 -13.80
C VAL A 180 -7.65 8.85 -15.23
N VAL A 181 -8.45 9.39 -16.15
CA VAL A 181 -8.39 9.01 -17.57
C VAL A 181 -7.04 9.42 -18.18
N GLY A 182 -6.54 10.59 -17.83
CA GLY A 182 -5.26 11.12 -18.28
C GLY A 182 -4.07 10.26 -17.85
N ILE A 183 -4.07 9.74 -16.62
CA ILE A 183 -3.01 8.83 -16.12
C ILE A 183 -2.94 7.57 -17.00
N ILE A 184 -4.08 6.93 -17.24
CA ILE A 184 -4.15 5.73 -18.08
C ILE A 184 -3.78 6.08 -19.53
N GLY A 185 -4.35 7.15 -20.08
CA GLY A 185 -4.11 7.59 -21.45
C GLY A 185 -2.65 7.96 -21.71
N ALA A 186 -2.00 8.68 -20.77
CA ALA A 186 -0.59 9.02 -20.87
C ALA A 186 0.31 7.77 -20.78
N THR A 187 -0.05 6.80 -19.93
CA THR A 187 0.67 5.53 -19.85
C THR A 187 0.58 4.77 -21.19
N ILE A 188 -0.59 4.74 -21.81
CA ILE A 188 -0.76 4.17 -23.17
C ILE A 188 0.05 4.96 -24.20
N ALA A 189 0.06 6.30 -24.12
CA ALA A 189 0.84 7.14 -25.03
C ALA A 189 2.34 6.84 -24.95
N ILE A 190 2.89 6.59 -23.77
CA ILE A 190 4.29 6.15 -23.59
C ILE A 190 4.57 4.87 -24.40
N ARG A 191 3.66 3.90 -24.39
CA ARG A 191 3.79 2.67 -25.19
C ARG A 191 3.99 2.97 -26.68
N PHE A 192 3.15 3.87 -27.22
CA PHE A 192 3.25 4.25 -28.64
C PHE A 192 4.50 5.08 -28.93
N LEU A 193 4.82 6.05 -28.07
CA LEU A 193 6.02 6.89 -28.21
C LEU A 193 7.34 6.10 -28.17
N THR A 194 7.36 5.02 -27.40
CA THR A 194 8.55 4.18 -27.24
C THR A 194 8.51 2.91 -28.09
N HIS A 195 7.54 2.79 -28.97
CA HIS A 195 7.32 1.61 -29.85
C HIS A 195 7.37 0.27 -29.10
N THR A 196 6.80 0.24 -27.89
CA THR A 196 6.86 -0.94 -27.02
C THR A 196 5.85 -1.99 -27.43
N LYS A 197 6.30 -3.22 -27.69
CA LYS A 197 5.45 -4.40 -27.92
C LYS A 197 5.27 -5.19 -26.63
N LEU A 198 4.02 -5.46 -26.27
CA LEU A 198 3.69 -6.08 -24.98
C LEU A 198 4.24 -7.50 -24.86
N GLU A 199 4.18 -8.26 -25.96
CA GLU A 199 4.68 -9.65 -26.00
C GLU A 199 6.21 -9.72 -25.75
N GLU A 200 6.98 -8.77 -26.31
CA GLU A 200 8.43 -8.70 -26.07
C GLU A 200 8.75 -8.30 -24.62
N GLU A 201 7.92 -7.44 -24.01
CA GLU A 201 8.09 -7.04 -22.62
C GLU A 201 7.71 -8.16 -21.65
N GLU A 202 6.71 -8.98 -21.98
CA GLU A 202 6.33 -10.16 -21.19
C GLU A 202 7.41 -11.24 -21.22
N GLN A 203 8.02 -11.49 -22.39
CA GLN A 203 9.17 -12.39 -22.52
C GLN A 203 10.39 -11.90 -21.73
N LYS A 204 10.65 -10.58 -21.68
CA LYS A 204 11.72 -10.03 -20.87
C LYS A 204 11.47 -10.23 -19.37
N LEU A 205 10.24 -10.03 -18.91
CA LEU A 205 9.90 -10.33 -17.51
C LEU A 205 10.09 -11.80 -17.19
N GLU A 206 9.72 -12.67 -18.11
CA GLU A 206 9.91 -14.12 -17.94
C GLU A 206 11.39 -14.46 -17.80
N ALA A 207 12.24 -13.86 -18.63
CA ALA A 207 13.69 -14.04 -18.56
C ALA A 207 14.27 -13.45 -17.26
N GLU A 208 13.84 -12.23 -16.85
CA GLU A 208 14.27 -11.58 -15.60
C GLU A 208 13.83 -12.37 -14.36
N GLU A 209 12.62 -12.94 -14.36
CA GLU A 209 12.13 -13.81 -13.30
C GLU A 209 12.89 -15.15 -13.23
N ALA A 210 13.29 -15.68 -14.40
CA ALA A 210 14.12 -16.88 -14.48
C ALA A 210 15.56 -16.62 -14.00
N GLU A 211 16.08 -15.39 -14.24
CA GLU A 211 17.41 -14.98 -13.77
C GLU A 211 17.44 -14.55 -12.28
N ASN A 212 16.28 -14.30 -11.65
CA ASN A 212 16.21 -13.86 -10.24
C ASN A 212 15.42 -14.85 -9.36
N PRO A 213 15.94 -16.05 -9.17
CA PRO A 213 15.25 -17.19 -8.56
C PRO A 213 15.17 -17.13 -7.03
N GLN A 214 15.57 -16.03 -6.38
CA GLN A 214 15.60 -15.94 -4.90
C GLN A 214 14.21 -15.86 -4.23
N ALA A 215 13.14 -15.70 -4.99
CA ALA A 215 11.79 -15.52 -4.46
C ALA A 215 10.92 -16.79 -4.46
N LYS A 216 11.20 -17.77 -5.32
CA LYS A 216 10.38 -19.00 -5.41
C LYS A 216 11.04 -20.15 -4.65
N PRO A 217 10.36 -20.72 -3.65
CA PRO A 217 10.84 -21.95 -3.02
C PRO A 217 10.77 -23.11 -4.02
N HIS A 218 11.90 -23.74 -4.28
CA HIS A 218 12.04 -24.92 -5.10
C HIS A 218 12.23 -26.15 -4.21
N GLN A 219 11.51 -27.23 -4.51
CA GLN A 219 11.63 -28.52 -3.80
C GLN A 219 12.23 -29.56 -4.73
N MET A 220 13.22 -30.31 -4.23
CA MET A 220 13.89 -31.38 -4.94
C MET A 220 13.92 -32.64 -4.09
N HIS A 221 13.64 -33.79 -4.72
CA HIS A 221 13.86 -35.11 -4.14
C HIS A 221 15.23 -35.61 -4.59
N LEU A 222 16.22 -35.59 -3.69
CA LEU A 222 17.60 -35.91 -4.02
C LEU A 222 18.04 -37.21 -3.34
N LYS A 223 18.87 -37.98 -4.06
CA LYS A 223 19.58 -39.12 -3.47
C LYS A 223 20.98 -38.74 -3.07
N VAL A 224 21.37 -39.00 -1.84
CA VAL A 224 22.73 -38.71 -1.35
C VAL A 224 23.73 -39.63 -2.08
N ASN A 225 24.51 -39.06 -3.00
CA ASN A 225 25.50 -39.75 -3.80
C ASN A 225 26.92 -39.18 -3.67
N ASN A 226 27.10 -38.24 -2.73
CA ASN A 226 28.40 -37.64 -2.45
C ASN A 226 29.01 -38.27 -1.19
N ALA A 227 30.12 -38.98 -1.36
CA ALA A 227 30.81 -39.64 -0.23
C ALA A 227 31.27 -38.67 0.87
N TYR A 228 31.46 -37.37 0.55
CA TYR A 228 31.80 -36.35 1.52
C TYR A 228 30.69 -36.09 2.57
N LEU A 229 29.43 -36.39 2.23
CA LEU A 229 28.29 -36.20 3.09
C LEU A 229 28.08 -37.36 4.07
N SER A 230 28.59 -38.54 3.74
CA SER A 230 28.44 -39.73 4.58
C SER A 230 29.15 -39.55 5.93
N GLY A 231 28.42 -39.80 7.00
CA GLY A 231 28.89 -39.63 8.38
C GLY A 231 28.84 -38.18 8.89
N ARG A 232 28.39 -37.20 8.10
CA ARG A 232 28.26 -35.82 8.53
C ARG A 232 26.85 -35.46 8.95
N THR A 233 26.78 -34.53 9.89
CA THR A 233 25.50 -34.00 10.38
C THR A 233 24.90 -32.98 9.41
N VAL A 234 23.57 -32.82 9.45
CA VAL A 234 22.84 -31.81 8.70
C VAL A 234 23.38 -30.40 9.00
N ALA A 235 23.81 -30.12 10.24
CA ALA A 235 24.39 -28.84 10.62
C ALA A 235 25.69 -28.58 9.85
N GLU A 236 26.61 -29.54 9.84
CA GLU A 236 27.90 -29.43 9.12
C GLU A 236 27.69 -29.28 7.62
N ILE A 237 26.75 -30.02 7.05
CA ILE A 237 26.40 -29.93 5.62
C ILE A 237 25.82 -28.56 5.28
N SER A 238 24.89 -28.04 6.12
CA SER A 238 24.30 -26.72 5.93
C SER A 238 25.34 -25.59 6.04
N ASP A 239 26.25 -25.69 6.99
CA ASP A 239 27.34 -24.71 7.17
C ASP A 239 28.33 -24.76 6.00
N PHE A 240 28.61 -25.95 5.48
CA PHE A 240 29.50 -26.12 4.32
C PHE A 240 28.88 -25.57 3.03
N LEU A 241 27.60 -25.81 2.80
CA LEU A 241 26.87 -25.27 1.65
C LEU A 241 26.85 -23.73 1.66
N ASN A 242 26.92 -23.11 2.83
CA ASN A 242 26.82 -21.65 3.03
C ASN A 242 25.65 -21.03 2.23
N ARG A 243 24.53 -21.76 2.13
CA ARG A 243 23.31 -21.41 1.43
C ARG A 243 22.12 -21.70 2.30
N ASP A 244 21.04 -20.98 2.06
CA ASP A 244 19.76 -21.22 2.76
C ASP A 244 19.10 -22.49 2.20
N VAL A 245 19.27 -23.62 2.89
CA VAL A 245 18.73 -24.92 2.54
C VAL A 245 17.95 -25.50 3.71
N VAL A 246 16.81 -26.11 3.42
CA VAL A 246 15.96 -26.79 4.41
C VAL A 246 15.82 -28.25 4.00
N PHE A 247 16.37 -29.15 4.82
CA PHE A 247 16.14 -30.59 4.68
C PHE A 247 14.80 -30.92 5.33
N SER A 248 13.78 -31.13 4.49
CA SER A 248 12.39 -31.29 4.90
C SER A 248 12.10 -32.67 5.43
N ARG A 249 12.61 -33.72 4.73
CA ARG A 249 12.38 -35.13 5.00
C ARG A 249 13.63 -35.94 4.67
N LEU A 250 13.79 -37.05 5.35
CA LEU A 250 14.83 -38.04 5.13
C LEU A 250 14.19 -39.43 5.09
N PHE A 251 14.48 -40.19 4.04
CA PHE A 251 14.22 -41.61 3.98
C PHE A 251 15.54 -42.36 4.12
N LYS A 252 15.64 -43.14 5.19
CA LYS A 252 16.84 -43.88 5.58
C LYS A 252 16.46 -45.24 6.14
N ASN A 253 17.08 -46.31 5.67
CA ASN A 253 16.84 -47.66 6.13
C ASN A 253 15.36 -48.12 6.10
N GLY A 254 14.58 -47.66 5.13
CA GLY A 254 13.15 -47.98 5.00
C GLY A 254 12.22 -47.16 5.90
N GLU A 255 12.73 -46.14 6.62
CA GLU A 255 11.91 -45.29 7.50
C GLU A 255 12.00 -43.82 7.10
N TYR A 256 10.85 -43.14 7.13
CA TYR A 256 10.78 -41.69 6.96
C TYR A 256 10.97 -40.95 8.28
N SER A 257 11.78 -39.90 8.26
CA SER A 257 12.04 -39.07 9.44
C SER A 257 12.21 -37.60 9.06
N ILE A 258 12.12 -36.72 10.05
CA ILE A 258 12.46 -35.30 9.88
C ILE A 258 13.90 -35.11 10.33
N PRO A 259 14.79 -34.65 9.43
CA PRO A 259 16.18 -34.42 9.81
C PRO A 259 16.28 -33.30 10.84
N THR A 260 17.04 -33.55 11.89
CA THR A 260 17.45 -32.55 12.87
C THR A 260 18.88 -32.06 12.57
N SER A 261 19.34 -31.03 13.21
CA SER A 261 20.72 -30.54 13.04
C SER A 261 21.79 -31.63 13.35
N ARG A 262 21.44 -32.65 14.13
CA ARG A 262 22.31 -33.76 14.52
C ARG A 262 22.13 -35.03 13.69
N THR A 263 21.16 -35.04 12.79
CA THR A 263 20.91 -36.19 11.89
C THR A 263 22.11 -36.38 10.97
N VAL A 264 22.60 -37.59 10.88
CA VAL A 264 23.75 -37.96 10.04
C VAL A 264 23.24 -38.58 8.74
N PHE A 265 23.74 -38.09 7.59
CA PHE A 265 23.46 -38.66 6.29
C PHE A 265 24.45 -39.77 5.94
N ASP A 266 23.94 -40.76 5.21
CA ASP A 266 24.74 -41.82 4.62
C ASP A 266 24.53 -41.90 3.11
N MET A 267 25.45 -42.60 2.45
CA MET A 267 25.34 -42.86 1.00
C MET A 267 24.07 -43.64 0.69
N GLY A 268 23.30 -43.13 -0.27
CA GLY A 268 22.06 -43.77 -0.69
C GLY A 268 20.80 -43.31 0.03
N ASP A 269 20.94 -42.50 1.10
CA ASP A 269 19.80 -41.85 1.76
C ASP A 269 19.05 -40.95 0.75
N GLU A 270 17.73 -40.86 0.88
CA GLU A 270 16.91 -39.97 0.07
C GLU A 270 16.44 -38.81 0.90
N VAL A 271 16.57 -37.60 0.34
CA VAL A 271 16.25 -36.35 1.06
C VAL A 271 15.35 -35.46 0.25
N LEU A 272 14.31 -34.93 0.88
CA LEU A 272 13.49 -33.85 0.33
C LEU A 272 14.05 -32.51 0.78
N VAL A 273 14.54 -31.74 -0.18
CA VAL A 273 15.22 -30.46 0.07
C VAL A 273 14.35 -29.33 -0.44
N ALA A 274 14.23 -28.25 0.35
CA ALA A 274 13.64 -27.00 -0.09
C ALA A 274 14.71 -25.88 -0.05
N CYS A 275 14.86 -25.15 -1.15
CA CYS A 275 15.83 -24.06 -1.30
C CYS A 275 15.29 -22.97 -2.21
N ALA A 276 16.06 -21.90 -2.42
CA ALA A 276 15.79 -20.95 -3.49
C ALA A 276 16.07 -21.63 -4.85
N GLU A 277 15.28 -21.35 -5.86
CA GLU A 277 15.43 -21.91 -7.21
C GLU A 277 16.84 -21.66 -7.80
N ALA A 278 17.45 -20.49 -7.52
CA ALA A 278 18.84 -20.17 -7.89
C ALA A 278 19.89 -21.12 -7.29
N ASP A 279 19.62 -21.64 -6.11
CA ASP A 279 20.55 -22.48 -5.39
C ASP A 279 20.38 -23.97 -5.74
N ALA A 280 19.26 -24.32 -6.39
CA ALA A 280 18.90 -25.69 -6.71
C ALA A 280 20.00 -26.44 -7.48
N PRO A 281 20.58 -25.92 -8.58
CA PRO A 281 21.61 -26.64 -9.34
C PRO A 281 22.86 -26.91 -8.51
N ALA A 282 23.28 -25.96 -7.66
CA ALA A 282 24.46 -26.13 -6.83
C ALA A 282 24.22 -27.13 -5.69
N ILE A 283 23.02 -27.13 -5.10
CA ILE A 283 22.63 -28.08 -4.05
C ILE A 283 22.50 -29.48 -4.62
N GLN A 284 21.89 -29.63 -5.80
CA GLN A 284 21.79 -30.89 -6.52
C GLN A 284 23.17 -31.46 -6.87
N ALA A 285 24.07 -30.63 -7.43
CA ALA A 285 25.43 -31.02 -7.76
C ALA A 285 26.22 -31.49 -6.52
N PHE A 286 25.94 -30.90 -5.35
CA PHE A 286 26.63 -31.22 -4.11
C PHE A 286 26.07 -32.46 -3.39
N ILE A 287 24.74 -32.65 -3.38
CA ILE A 287 24.09 -33.77 -2.68
C ILE A 287 24.04 -35.02 -3.55
N GLY A 288 23.56 -34.87 -4.79
CA GLY A 288 23.41 -35.96 -5.73
C GLY A 288 22.22 -35.79 -6.68
N PRO A 289 21.93 -36.81 -7.51
CA PRO A 289 20.92 -36.72 -8.55
C PRO A 289 19.52 -36.58 -7.96
N GLU A 290 18.68 -35.85 -8.68
CA GLU A 290 17.26 -35.76 -8.44
C GLU A 290 16.53 -37.02 -8.88
N LEU A 291 15.62 -37.49 -8.07
CA LEU A 291 14.78 -38.66 -8.36
C LEU A 291 13.48 -38.18 -9.00
N GLU A 292 13.09 -38.78 -10.11
CA GLU A 292 11.85 -38.46 -10.83
C GLU A 292 10.58 -38.99 -10.13
N THR A 293 10.73 -39.77 -9.07
CA THR A 293 9.62 -40.33 -8.31
C THR A 293 9.03 -39.28 -7.37
N GLU A 294 7.70 -39.17 -7.40
CA GLU A 294 6.99 -38.39 -6.36
C GLU A 294 7.28 -39.02 -5.00
N TRP A 295 7.44 -38.14 -4.00
CA TRP A 295 7.71 -38.58 -2.65
C TRP A 295 6.48 -39.32 -2.08
N GLU A 296 6.50 -40.66 -2.08
CA GLU A 296 5.41 -41.47 -1.55
C GLU A 296 5.45 -41.52 -0.01
N GLU A 297 4.35 -41.11 0.62
CA GLU A 297 4.22 -41.06 2.10
C GLU A 297 3.71 -42.36 2.74
N ASN A 298 3.61 -43.44 1.98
CA ASN A 298 2.85 -44.62 2.36
C ASN A 298 3.61 -45.59 3.23
N GLU A 299 3.98 -45.41 4.44
CA GLU A 299 4.33 -46.45 5.42
C GLU A 299 5.24 -45.99 6.56
N SER A 300 5.06 -44.79 7.10
CA SER A 300 5.76 -44.46 8.34
C SER A 300 4.92 -44.84 9.56
N LYS A 301 5.56 -45.37 10.61
CA LYS A 301 4.94 -45.61 11.93
C LYS A 301 4.31 -44.38 12.56
N GLN A 302 4.66 -43.17 12.08
CA GLN A 302 4.04 -41.90 12.42
C GLN A 302 3.85 -41.11 11.12
N PRO A 303 2.61 -40.97 10.61
CA PRO A 303 2.35 -40.22 9.41
C PRO A 303 2.76 -38.74 9.59
N LEU A 304 3.57 -38.26 8.65
CA LEU A 304 3.97 -36.87 8.60
C LEU A 304 2.83 -36.05 7.97
N VAL A 305 2.34 -35.08 8.71
CA VAL A 305 1.32 -34.15 8.23
C VAL A 305 1.95 -32.82 7.82
N SER A 306 1.40 -32.24 6.75
CA SER A 306 1.73 -30.89 6.33
C SER A 306 0.55 -29.99 6.65
N ARG A 307 0.77 -28.92 7.44
CA ARG A 307 -0.31 -28.02 7.86
C ARG A 307 0.12 -26.57 7.77
N ARG A 308 -0.79 -25.74 7.24
CA ARG A 308 -0.64 -24.28 7.30
C ARG A 308 -1.07 -23.78 8.69
N ILE A 309 -0.16 -23.08 9.36
CA ILE A 309 -0.37 -22.50 10.70
C ILE A 309 -0.26 -20.98 10.56
N VAL A 310 -1.19 -20.26 11.18
CA VAL A 310 -1.16 -18.79 11.21
C VAL A 310 -0.53 -18.32 12.51
N VAL A 311 0.46 -17.43 12.40
CA VAL A 311 1.09 -16.81 13.58
C VAL A 311 0.14 -15.77 14.16
N THR A 312 -0.48 -16.10 15.29
CA THR A 312 -1.46 -15.20 15.96
C THR A 312 -1.03 -14.86 17.38
N ASN A 313 0.02 -15.51 17.88
CA ASN A 313 0.57 -15.23 19.21
C ASN A 313 1.49 -14.00 19.14
N PRO A 314 1.15 -12.90 19.87
CA PRO A 314 1.95 -11.67 19.85
C PRO A 314 3.39 -11.86 20.35
N SER A 315 3.64 -12.86 21.20
CA SER A 315 4.98 -13.14 21.73
C SER A 315 5.96 -13.67 20.67
N MET A 316 5.44 -14.11 19.51
CA MET A 316 6.25 -14.58 18.38
C MET A 316 6.71 -13.43 17.48
N ASN A 317 6.08 -12.27 17.59
CA ASN A 317 6.40 -11.12 16.77
C ASN A 317 7.86 -10.67 16.93
N GLY A 318 8.61 -10.62 15.81
CA GLY A 318 10.02 -10.25 15.79
C GLY A 318 11.03 -11.35 16.14
N LYS A 319 10.59 -12.53 16.63
CA LYS A 319 11.48 -13.68 16.81
C LYS A 319 11.94 -14.22 15.45
N THR A 320 13.19 -14.66 15.38
CA THR A 320 13.71 -15.27 14.15
C THR A 320 13.40 -16.76 14.08
N LEU A 321 13.16 -17.26 12.86
CA LEU A 321 12.91 -18.68 12.60
C LEU A 321 14.04 -19.56 13.20
N GLY A 322 15.31 -19.16 13.01
CA GLY A 322 16.45 -19.90 13.53
C GLY A 322 16.50 -20.00 15.05
N LYS A 323 16.03 -18.98 15.80
CA LYS A 323 15.98 -19.00 17.29
C LYS A 323 14.89 -19.89 17.84
N MET A 324 13.92 -20.29 17.03
CA MET A 324 12.82 -21.14 17.46
C MET A 324 13.19 -22.62 17.49
N HIS A 325 14.28 -23.00 16.81
CA HIS A 325 14.80 -24.37 16.81
C HIS A 325 13.74 -25.45 16.52
N PHE A 326 12.85 -25.20 15.55
CA PHE A 326 11.71 -26.07 15.24
C PHE A 326 12.09 -27.53 15.01
N SER A 327 13.17 -27.77 14.25
CA SER A 327 13.59 -29.14 13.92
C SER A 327 14.19 -29.84 15.14
N SER A 328 15.02 -29.14 15.94
CA SER A 328 15.74 -29.78 17.06
C SER A 328 14.91 -29.86 18.35
N VAL A 329 13.98 -28.93 18.59
CA VAL A 329 13.17 -28.89 19.82
C VAL A 329 11.81 -29.55 19.62
N TYR A 330 11.19 -29.34 18.45
CA TYR A 330 9.81 -29.76 18.19
C TYR A 330 9.71 -30.90 17.15
N GLY A 331 10.81 -31.27 16.48
CA GLY A 331 10.80 -32.31 15.47
C GLY A 331 9.90 -31.97 14.27
N VAL A 332 9.81 -30.69 13.91
CA VAL A 332 9.04 -30.21 12.75
C VAL A 332 9.88 -29.32 11.87
N THR A 333 9.57 -29.27 10.59
CA THR A 333 10.23 -28.36 9.63
C THR A 333 9.25 -27.33 9.10
N VAL A 334 9.68 -26.07 9.05
CA VAL A 334 8.97 -24.99 8.38
C VAL A 334 9.52 -24.88 6.96
N THR A 335 8.72 -25.22 5.96
CA THR A 335 9.15 -25.30 4.54
C THR A 335 8.83 -24.05 3.76
N ARG A 336 7.71 -23.39 4.04
CA ARG A 336 7.24 -22.17 3.37
C ARG A 336 6.70 -21.18 4.38
N LEU A 337 6.81 -19.93 4.00
CA LEU A 337 6.26 -18.79 4.72
C LEU A 337 5.44 -17.96 3.74
N SER A 338 4.30 -17.48 4.17
CA SER A 338 3.50 -16.54 3.36
C SER A 338 3.15 -15.32 4.20
N ARG A 339 3.46 -14.13 3.68
CA ARG A 339 3.11 -12.84 4.28
C ARG A 339 2.32 -12.03 3.27
N GLN A 340 1.10 -11.63 3.64
CA GLN A 340 0.21 -10.84 2.77
C GLN A 340 -0.02 -11.46 1.39
N GLY A 341 -0.02 -12.81 1.30
CA GLY A 341 -0.23 -13.54 0.06
C GLY A 341 1.03 -13.86 -0.74
N MET A 342 2.18 -13.29 -0.38
CA MET A 342 3.47 -13.62 -1.01
C MET A 342 4.13 -14.80 -0.31
N ASP A 343 4.49 -15.83 -1.06
CA ASP A 343 5.25 -16.95 -0.55
C ASP A 343 6.74 -16.59 -0.49
N LEU A 344 7.34 -16.87 0.67
CA LEU A 344 8.72 -16.57 0.98
C LEU A 344 9.45 -17.85 1.40
N PHE A 345 10.75 -17.90 1.14
CA PHE A 345 11.59 -18.99 1.63
C PHE A 345 11.76 -18.91 3.16
N ALA A 346 11.76 -20.07 3.82
CA ALA A 346 11.89 -20.20 5.28
C ALA A 346 13.36 -20.05 5.75
N SER A 347 13.96 -18.86 5.52
CA SER A 347 15.33 -18.55 5.95
C SER A 347 15.46 -18.48 7.47
N ARG A 348 16.60 -18.92 8.02
CA ARG A 348 16.92 -18.83 9.47
C ARG A 348 16.81 -17.42 10.03
N ASN A 349 17.08 -16.40 9.21
CA ASN A 349 17.04 -14.98 9.60
C ASN A 349 15.65 -14.36 9.49
N TYR A 350 14.67 -15.12 8.99
CA TYR A 350 13.30 -14.63 8.86
C TYR A 350 12.72 -14.27 10.21
N ARG A 351 12.12 -13.08 10.33
CA ARG A 351 11.46 -12.60 11.54
C ARG A 351 9.96 -12.74 11.40
N PHE A 352 9.37 -13.51 12.31
CA PHE A 352 7.92 -13.66 12.35
C PHE A 352 7.21 -12.35 12.61
N GLN A 353 6.06 -12.20 11.95
CA GLN A 353 5.07 -11.18 12.27
C GLN A 353 3.73 -11.85 12.48
N VAL A 354 2.91 -11.26 13.36
CA VAL A 354 1.52 -11.69 13.53
C VAL A 354 0.81 -11.56 12.18
N GLY A 355 0.09 -12.60 11.77
CA GLY A 355 -0.54 -12.70 10.47
C GLY A 355 0.26 -13.49 9.42
N ASP A 356 1.53 -13.82 9.67
CA ASP A 356 2.29 -14.73 8.80
C ASP A 356 1.64 -16.11 8.78
N LYS A 357 1.64 -16.74 7.61
CA LYS A 357 1.24 -18.15 7.46
C LYS A 357 2.50 -18.98 7.23
N ILE A 358 2.66 -20.03 8.03
CA ILE A 358 3.78 -20.96 7.90
C ILE A 358 3.28 -22.34 7.48
N LEU A 359 3.98 -22.99 6.57
CA LEU A 359 3.75 -24.40 6.22
C LEU A 359 4.69 -25.25 7.06
N VAL A 360 4.12 -26.03 7.97
CA VAL A 360 4.85 -26.86 8.92
C VAL A 360 4.64 -28.32 8.56
N VAL A 361 5.72 -29.09 8.51
CA VAL A 361 5.74 -30.53 8.23
C VAL A 361 6.29 -31.28 9.44
N GLY A 362 5.59 -32.29 9.90
CA GLY A 362 6.00 -33.09 11.04
C GLY A 362 4.96 -34.10 11.50
N PRO A 363 5.28 -34.91 12.55
CA PRO A 363 4.28 -35.72 13.23
C PRO A 363 3.11 -34.87 13.72
N GLU A 364 1.91 -35.40 13.64
CA GLU A 364 0.68 -34.62 13.91
C GLU A 364 0.68 -33.95 15.31
N ASP A 365 1.11 -34.68 16.35
CA ASP A 365 1.19 -34.15 17.71
C ASP A 365 2.16 -32.96 17.81
N ASN A 366 3.27 -33.03 17.11
CA ASN A 366 4.27 -31.96 17.11
C ASN A 366 3.78 -30.73 16.32
N VAL A 367 3.09 -30.97 15.19
CA VAL A 367 2.45 -29.90 14.42
C VAL A 367 1.34 -29.22 15.24
N ASN A 368 0.57 -29.97 16.03
CA ASN A 368 -0.43 -29.42 16.94
C ASN A 368 0.22 -28.55 18.02
N ARG A 369 1.34 -28.98 18.63
CA ARG A 369 2.10 -28.16 19.60
C ARG A 369 2.62 -26.87 18.99
N ILE A 370 3.08 -26.91 17.74
CA ILE A 370 3.48 -25.68 17.04
C ILE A 370 2.26 -24.78 16.75
N ALA A 371 1.12 -25.36 16.38
CA ALA A 371 -0.10 -24.60 16.20
C ALA A 371 -0.51 -23.86 17.49
N GLU A 372 -0.44 -24.50 18.64
CA GLU A 372 -0.69 -23.86 19.95
C GLU A 372 0.34 -22.77 20.25
N LEU A 373 1.64 -23.04 20.05
CA LEU A 373 2.72 -22.08 20.28
C LEU A 373 2.56 -20.83 19.40
N MET A 374 2.22 -21.02 18.12
CA MET A 374 1.97 -19.93 17.18
C MET A 374 0.62 -19.25 17.38
N GLY A 375 -0.27 -19.88 18.14
CA GLY A 375 -1.60 -19.40 18.46
C GLY A 375 -2.67 -19.86 17.47
N ASN A 376 -2.35 -20.09 16.21
CA ASN A 376 -3.16 -20.64 15.10
C ASN A 376 -4.67 -20.39 15.19
N SER A 377 -5.06 -19.23 15.70
CA SER A 377 -6.45 -18.84 15.92
C SER A 377 -6.82 -17.69 15.00
N VAL A 378 -7.43 -18.01 13.85
CA VAL A 378 -7.94 -16.99 12.94
C VAL A 378 -8.89 -16.04 13.69
N LYS A 379 -9.71 -16.56 14.61
CA LYS A 379 -10.59 -15.74 15.47
C LYS A 379 -9.85 -14.70 16.33
N ARG A 380 -8.62 -14.97 16.75
CA ARG A 380 -7.81 -13.95 17.46
C ARG A 380 -7.33 -12.82 16.55
N LEU A 381 -7.22 -13.08 15.26
CA LEU A 381 -6.91 -12.07 14.27
C LEU A 381 -8.14 -11.24 13.89
N ASP A 382 -9.33 -11.76 14.12
CA ASP A 382 -10.60 -11.08 13.78
C ASP A 382 -10.94 -9.95 14.75
N ALA A 383 -10.32 -9.88 15.94
CA ALA A 383 -10.51 -8.79 16.88
C ALA A 383 -9.47 -7.67 16.62
N PRO A 384 -9.88 -6.55 15.98
CA PRO A 384 -8.98 -5.42 15.73
C PRO A 384 -8.56 -4.76 17.04
N ASN A 385 -7.28 -4.41 17.18
CA ASN A 385 -6.82 -3.67 18.34
C ASN A 385 -7.08 -2.17 18.16
N ILE A 386 -8.30 -1.75 18.49
CA ILE A 386 -8.76 -0.37 18.36
C ILE A 386 -7.92 0.57 19.25
N ALA A 387 -7.47 0.11 20.43
CA ALA A 387 -6.67 0.92 21.35
C ALA A 387 -5.36 1.40 20.71
N THR A 388 -4.65 0.55 19.96
CA THR A 388 -3.42 0.94 19.26
C THR A 388 -3.67 2.03 18.22
N ILE A 389 -4.81 1.96 17.51
CA ILE A 389 -5.19 2.98 16.52
C ILE A 389 -5.39 4.33 17.20
N PHE A 390 -6.20 4.39 18.25
CA PHE A 390 -6.50 5.65 18.93
C PHE A 390 -5.31 6.22 19.71
N ILE A 391 -4.46 5.38 20.32
CA ILE A 391 -3.19 5.82 20.92
C ILE A 391 -2.27 6.40 19.83
N GLY A 392 -2.18 5.76 18.68
CA GLY A 392 -1.39 6.26 17.57
C GLY A 392 -1.90 7.58 17.01
N ILE A 393 -3.23 7.73 16.86
CA ILE A 393 -3.87 8.98 16.44
C ILE A 393 -3.58 10.08 17.48
N PHE A 394 -3.75 9.81 18.78
CA PHE A 394 -3.47 10.74 19.86
C PHE A 394 -2.02 11.27 19.79
N ILE A 395 -1.03 10.36 19.70
CA ILE A 395 0.38 10.74 19.56
C ILE A 395 0.61 11.49 18.26
N GLY A 396 -0.06 11.08 17.17
CA GLY A 396 0.03 11.69 15.85
C GLY A 396 -0.46 13.14 15.85
N ILE A 397 -1.59 13.43 16.50
CA ILE A 397 -2.13 14.78 16.62
C ILE A 397 -1.17 15.67 17.44
N ILE A 398 -0.66 15.17 18.57
CA ILE A 398 0.33 15.91 19.36
C ILE A 398 1.56 16.23 18.51
N PHE A 399 2.11 15.24 17.84
CA PHE A 399 3.30 15.41 16.99
C PHE A 399 3.04 16.38 15.84
N GLY A 400 1.87 16.28 15.20
CA GLY A 400 1.46 17.15 14.10
C GLY A 400 1.21 18.61 14.54
N SER A 401 0.88 18.82 15.81
CA SER A 401 0.61 20.15 16.39
C SER A 401 1.88 20.90 16.82
N ILE A 402 3.05 20.24 16.83
CA ILE A 402 4.33 20.86 17.20
C ILE A 402 4.65 21.99 16.20
N PRO A 403 4.79 23.26 16.67
CA PRO A 403 5.14 24.36 15.79
C PRO A 403 6.66 24.38 15.55
N PHE A 404 7.07 24.31 14.29
CA PHE A 404 8.46 24.49 13.87
C PHE A 404 8.64 25.91 13.35
N ALA A 405 9.36 26.74 14.09
CA ALA A 405 9.69 28.11 13.67
C ALA A 405 10.79 28.04 12.58
N ILE A 406 10.46 28.44 11.36
CA ILE A 406 11.42 28.57 10.26
C ILE A 406 11.70 30.06 10.04
N PRO A 407 12.97 30.50 10.06
CA PRO A 407 13.29 31.89 9.79
C PRO A 407 12.75 32.36 8.44
N GLY A 408 12.02 33.49 8.43
CA GLY A 408 11.43 34.05 7.20
C GLY A 408 10.00 33.60 6.91
N MET A 409 9.40 32.72 7.73
CA MET A 409 7.97 32.39 7.63
C MET A 409 7.12 33.22 8.63
N PRO A 410 5.98 33.76 8.16
CA PRO A 410 5.09 34.55 9.04
C PRO A 410 4.35 33.68 10.07
N VAL A 411 4.18 32.38 9.80
CA VAL A 411 3.50 31.42 10.66
C VAL A 411 4.37 30.19 10.87
N PRO A 412 4.48 29.64 12.09
CA PRO A 412 5.22 28.42 12.33
C PRO A 412 4.67 27.23 11.52
N LEU A 413 5.55 26.48 10.87
CA LEU A 413 5.20 25.27 10.15
C LEU A 413 4.70 24.21 11.14
N LYS A 414 3.54 23.63 10.88
CA LYS A 414 3.02 22.46 11.60
C LYS A 414 2.77 21.33 10.59
N LEU A 415 3.00 20.10 11.01
CA LEU A 415 2.64 18.94 10.17
C LEU A 415 1.13 18.72 10.09
N GLY A 416 0.38 19.32 11.02
CA GLY A 416 -1.07 19.31 11.08
C GLY A 416 -1.70 17.97 11.41
N ILE A 417 -3.03 17.92 11.32
CA ILE A 417 -3.84 16.74 11.61
C ILE A 417 -3.76 15.66 10.53
N ALA A 418 -3.21 15.96 9.37
CA ALA A 418 -2.96 14.98 8.31
C ALA A 418 -1.52 14.43 8.38
N GLY A 419 -0.50 15.30 8.45
CA GLY A 419 0.91 14.91 8.39
C GLY A 419 1.40 14.19 9.64
N GLY A 420 1.03 14.69 10.83
CA GLY A 420 1.44 14.10 12.09
C GLY A 420 0.97 12.66 12.27
N PRO A 421 -0.34 12.37 12.17
CA PRO A 421 -0.86 11.00 12.23
C PRO A 421 -0.28 10.07 11.16
N LEU A 422 -0.02 10.55 9.95
CA LEU A 422 0.60 9.75 8.89
C LEU A 422 2.00 9.27 9.30
N ILE A 423 2.86 10.18 9.77
CA ILE A 423 4.24 9.85 10.16
C ILE A 423 4.23 8.85 11.31
N ILE A 424 3.44 9.12 12.36
CA ILE A 424 3.35 8.23 13.51
C ILE A 424 2.80 6.86 13.11
N ALA A 425 1.81 6.81 12.22
CA ALA A 425 1.27 5.54 11.70
C ALA A 425 2.31 4.74 10.91
N ILE A 426 3.12 5.40 10.06
CA ILE A 426 4.23 4.76 9.34
C ILE A 426 5.25 4.17 10.33
N LEU A 427 5.62 4.93 11.37
CA LEU A 427 6.55 4.47 12.41
C LEU A 427 5.97 3.31 13.22
N ILE A 428 4.71 3.38 13.61
CA ILE A 428 4.01 2.31 14.33
C ILE A 428 3.91 1.07 13.42
N GLY A 429 3.54 1.20 12.17
CA GLY A 429 3.46 0.09 11.20
C GLY A 429 4.80 -0.64 11.06
N ARG A 430 5.93 0.06 11.13
CA ARG A 430 7.27 -0.52 11.02
C ARG A 430 7.84 -0.99 12.36
N PHE A 431 7.74 -0.17 13.39
CA PHE A 431 8.46 -0.36 14.67
C PHE A 431 7.55 -0.75 15.84
N GLY A 432 6.24 -0.78 15.65
CA GLY A 432 5.28 -1.04 16.73
C GLY A 432 5.51 -2.38 17.45
N HIS A 433 6.03 -3.39 16.74
CA HIS A 433 6.44 -4.66 17.36
C HIS A 433 7.54 -4.50 18.43
N ARG A 434 8.42 -3.49 18.32
CA ARG A 434 9.46 -3.19 19.31
C ARG A 434 8.88 -2.51 20.55
N MET A 435 7.78 -1.77 20.37
CA MET A 435 7.11 -1.03 21.43
C MET A 435 6.03 -1.87 22.14
N LYS A 436 5.95 -3.19 21.86
CA LYS A 436 4.91 -4.10 22.35
C LYS A 436 3.48 -3.65 22.00
N LEU A 437 3.35 -2.71 21.09
CA LEU A 437 2.06 -2.33 20.52
C LEU A 437 1.62 -3.46 19.59
N ASN A 438 0.43 -3.97 19.81
CA ASN A 438 -0.15 -4.97 18.91
C ASN A 438 -0.66 -4.24 17.67
N THR A 439 0.23 -4.08 16.69
CA THR A 439 -0.03 -3.34 15.45
C THR A 439 -0.84 -4.13 14.43
N TYR A 440 -1.17 -5.38 14.76
CA TYR A 440 -1.98 -6.21 13.90
C TYR A 440 -3.43 -5.73 13.96
N THR A 441 -3.83 -5.03 12.92
CA THR A 441 -5.23 -4.84 12.55
C THR A 441 -5.47 -5.74 11.34
N THR A 442 -6.55 -6.49 11.29
CA THR A 442 -6.86 -7.27 10.08
C THR A 442 -6.86 -6.33 8.90
N THR A 443 -6.34 -6.76 7.77
CA THR A 443 -6.33 -5.94 6.54
C THR A 443 -7.74 -5.42 6.24
N SER A 444 -8.77 -6.26 6.44
CA SER A 444 -10.18 -5.89 6.26
C SER A 444 -10.62 -4.79 7.22
N ALA A 445 -10.27 -4.87 8.51
CA ALA A 445 -10.64 -3.84 9.50
C ALA A 445 -9.93 -2.50 9.20
N ASN A 446 -8.64 -2.54 8.82
CA ASN A 446 -7.91 -1.33 8.45
C ASN A 446 -8.49 -0.71 7.17
N MET A 447 -8.82 -1.53 6.15
CA MET A 447 -9.48 -1.05 4.93
C MET A 447 -10.85 -0.43 5.24
N MET A 448 -11.67 -1.08 6.08
CA MET A 448 -12.98 -0.56 6.46
C MET A 448 -12.88 0.78 7.18
N LEU A 449 -11.98 0.92 8.17
CA LEU A 449 -11.77 2.18 8.87
C LEU A 449 -11.25 3.27 7.92
N ARG A 450 -10.34 2.92 7.02
CA ARG A 450 -9.83 3.82 5.99
C ARG A 450 -10.95 4.33 5.09
N GLU A 451 -11.83 3.44 4.62
CA GLU A 451 -12.96 3.80 3.77
C GLU A 451 -13.99 4.66 4.51
N ILE A 452 -14.32 4.32 5.77
CA ILE A 452 -15.21 5.16 6.60
C ILE A 452 -14.63 6.57 6.75
N GLY A 453 -13.34 6.70 7.08
CA GLY A 453 -12.68 7.99 7.17
C GLY A 453 -12.74 8.77 5.85
N LEU A 454 -12.46 8.09 4.74
CA LEU A 454 -12.48 8.68 3.40
C LEU A 454 -13.87 9.19 3.00
N VAL A 455 -14.92 8.39 3.18
CA VAL A 455 -16.28 8.80 2.77
C VAL A 455 -16.82 9.93 3.63
N LEU A 456 -16.52 9.97 4.94
CA LEU A 456 -16.89 11.07 5.82
C LEU A 456 -16.19 12.36 5.40
N PHE A 457 -14.90 12.30 5.10
CA PHE A 457 -14.13 13.41 4.58
C PHE A 457 -14.71 13.93 3.26
N LEU A 458 -14.89 13.05 2.26
CA LEU A 458 -15.37 13.42 0.93
C LEU A 458 -16.81 13.97 0.96
N ALA A 459 -17.69 13.39 1.77
CA ALA A 459 -19.06 13.90 1.92
C ALA A 459 -19.06 15.31 2.50
N SER A 460 -18.31 15.55 3.58
CA SER A 460 -18.22 16.89 4.21
C SER A 460 -17.68 17.93 3.24
N VAL A 461 -16.57 17.61 2.58
CA VAL A 461 -15.92 18.49 1.61
C VAL A 461 -16.84 18.77 0.41
N GLY A 462 -17.54 17.72 -0.09
CA GLY A 462 -18.50 17.85 -1.17
C GLY A 462 -19.68 18.73 -0.83
N ILE A 463 -20.32 18.54 0.32
CA ILE A 463 -21.47 19.34 0.76
C ILE A 463 -21.06 20.81 0.91
N LYS A 464 -19.89 21.11 1.53
CA LYS A 464 -19.37 22.48 1.66
C LYS A 464 -19.09 23.13 0.29
N ALA A 465 -18.49 22.39 -0.64
CA ALA A 465 -18.17 22.91 -1.97
C ALA A 465 -19.43 23.13 -2.82
N GLY A 466 -20.50 22.35 -2.60
CA GLY A 466 -21.69 22.32 -3.42
C GLY A 466 -22.44 23.66 -3.47
N ALA A 467 -22.44 24.40 -2.38
CA ALA A 467 -23.15 25.68 -2.29
C ALA A 467 -22.71 26.69 -3.39
N ASN A 468 -21.42 26.75 -3.69
CA ASN A 468 -20.83 27.70 -4.64
C ASN A 468 -20.30 27.01 -5.90
N PHE A 469 -20.49 25.68 -6.04
CA PHE A 469 -19.88 24.89 -7.13
C PHE A 469 -20.31 25.37 -8.52
N TRP A 470 -21.61 25.64 -8.70
CA TRP A 470 -22.14 26.09 -9.98
C TRP A 470 -21.51 27.40 -10.43
N ASN A 471 -21.51 28.39 -9.57
CA ASN A 471 -20.93 29.70 -9.86
C ASN A 471 -19.42 29.61 -10.13
N THR A 472 -18.71 28.80 -9.35
CA THR A 472 -17.26 28.64 -9.52
C THR A 472 -16.89 27.88 -10.78
N VAL A 473 -17.68 26.86 -11.18
CA VAL A 473 -17.30 25.94 -12.24
C VAL A 473 -17.97 26.28 -13.57
N VAL A 474 -19.25 26.66 -13.54
CA VAL A 474 -20.03 26.89 -14.78
C VAL A 474 -19.96 28.35 -15.19
N GLU A 475 -20.04 29.29 -14.25
CA GLU A 475 -19.97 30.73 -14.50
C GLU A 475 -18.55 31.29 -14.39
N GLY A 476 -17.65 30.56 -13.68
CA GLY A 476 -16.23 30.91 -13.50
C GLY A 476 -15.30 30.08 -14.39
N ASP A 477 -14.07 29.85 -13.90
CA ASP A 477 -12.95 29.24 -14.65
C ASP A 477 -12.95 27.71 -14.66
N GLY A 478 -14.10 27.05 -14.47
CA GLY A 478 -14.19 25.59 -14.35
C GLY A 478 -13.57 24.82 -15.50
N LEU A 479 -13.83 25.24 -16.75
CA LEU A 479 -13.22 24.62 -17.93
C LEU A 479 -11.70 24.78 -17.95
N LEU A 480 -11.21 25.90 -17.44
CA LEU A 480 -9.78 26.17 -17.35
C LEU A 480 -9.11 25.27 -16.29
N TYR A 481 -9.80 25.00 -15.15
CA TYR A 481 -9.34 24.02 -14.14
C TYR A 481 -9.30 22.59 -14.72
N VAL A 482 -10.27 22.22 -15.55
CA VAL A 482 -10.29 20.93 -16.24
C VAL A 482 -9.09 20.80 -17.19
N LEU A 483 -8.85 21.82 -18.02
CA LEU A 483 -7.75 21.85 -18.99
C LEU A 483 -6.38 21.84 -18.29
N THR A 484 -6.18 22.70 -17.31
CA THR A 484 -4.92 22.79 -16.57
C THR A 484 -4.67 21.53 -15.74
N GLY A 485 -5.71 20.93 -15.15
CA GLY A 485 -5.62 19.63 -14.50
C GLY A 485 -5.13 18.54 -15.44
N PHE A 486 -5.66 18.49 -16.66
CA PHE A 486 -5.21 17.53 -17.67
C PHE A 486 -3.73 17.74 -18.07
N ILE A 487 -3.30 18.98 -18.23
CA ILE A 487 -1.89 19.34 -18.51
C ILE A 487 -0.99 18.89 -17.34
N ILE A 488 -1.38 19.17 -16.10
CA ILE A 488 -0.66 18.77 -14.87
C ILE A 488 -0.53 17.25 -14.77
N THR A 489 -1.53 16.50 -15.25
CA THR A 489 -1.47 15.03 -15.26
C THR A 489 -0.51 14.53 -16.34
N ILE A 490 -0.69 14.96 -17.59
CA ILE A 490 -0.06 14.32 -18.75
C ILE A 490 1.42 14.66 -18.88
N ILE A 491 1.80 15.93 -18.74
CA ILE A 491 3.19 16.37 -19.00
C ILE A 491 4.20 15.62 -18.12
N PRO A 492 4.05 15.56 -16.78
CA PRO A 492 5.02 14.86 -15.95
C PRO A 492 5.06 13.34 -16.21
N ILE A 493 3.90 12.73 -16.50
CA ILE A 493 3.83 11.29 -16.84
C ILE A 493 4.63 10.99 -18.09
N LEU A 494 4.40 11.76 -19.17
CA LEU A 494 5.11 11.55 -20.43
C LEU A 494 6.61 11.74 -20.27
N ILE A 495 7.05 12.79 -19.56
CA ILE A 495 8.47 13.07 -19.35
C ILE A 495 9.11 11.94 -18.54
N VAL A 496 8.58 11.65 -17.35
CA VAL A 496 9.20 10.69 -16.43
C VAL A 496 9.06 9.26 -16.92
N GLY A 497 7.92 8.89 -17.51
CA GLY A 497 7.71 7.56 -18.10
C GLY A 497 8.63 7.30 -19.29
N THR A 498 8.84 8.29 -20.16
CA THR A 498 9.78 8.19 -21.28
C THR A 498 11.22 8.09 -20.79
N ILE A 499 11.62 8.88 -19.78
CA ILE A 499 12.95 8.78 -19.16
C ILE A 499 13.15 7.40 -18.52
N ALA A 500 12.15 6.89 -17.79
CA ALA A 500 12.18 5.56 -17.19
C ALA A 500 12.41 4.47 -18.24
N ARG A 501 11.75 4.62 -19.40
CA ARG A 501 11.86 3.66 -20.50
C ARG A 501 13.17 3.78 -21.27
N MET A 502 13.51 4.99 -21.73
CA MET A 502 14.63 5.19 -22.66
C MET A 502 15.98 5.21 -21.95
N LYS A 503 16.08 5.89 -20.79
CA LYS A 503 17.35 6.05 -20.06
C LYS A 503 17.62 4.89 -19.12
N TYR A 504 16.63 4.51 -18.32
CA TYR A 504 16.79 3.46 -17.30
C TYR A 504 16.39 2.07 -17.79
N LYS A 505 15.78 1.96 -18.97
CA LYS A 505 15.38 0.70 -19.63
C LYS A 505 14.50 -0.20 -18.78
N PHE A 506 13.72 0.39 -17.87
CA PHE A 506 12.76 -0.39 -17.10
C PHE A 506 11.74 -1.08 -17.99
N ASN A 507 11.31 -2.27 -17.59
CA ASN A 507 10.22 -2.97 -18.24
C ASN A 507 8.95 -2.09 -18.23
N TYR A 508 8.20 -2.11 -19.32
CA TYR A 508 7.02 -1.26 -19.48
C TYR A 508 5.95 -1.50 -18.41
N PHE A 509 5.74 -2.76 -18.02
CA PHE A 509 4.77 -3.10 -16.98
C PHE A 509 5.18 -2.57 -15.59
N THR A 510 6.47 -2.57 -15.29
CA THR A 510 7.02 -1.94 -14.08
C THR A 510 6.79 -0.43 -14.10
N ILE A 511 6.95 0.22 -15.28
CA ILE A 511 6.67 1.66 -15.46
C ILE A 511 5.19 1.96 -15.25
N MET A 512 4.28 1.14 -15.80
CA MET A 512 2.84 1.27 -15.57
C MET A 512 2.52 1.27 -14.06
N GLY A 513 3.06 0.31 -13.32
CA GLY A 513 2.90 0.22 -11.87
C GLY A 513 3.52 1.42 -11.14
N MET A 514 4.74 1.80 -11.49
CA MET A 514 5.42 2.99 -10.93
C MET A 514 4.57 4.25 -11.13
N LEU A 515 4.07 4.51 -12.32
CA LEU A 515 3.24 5.69 -12.59
C LEU A 515 1.93 5.64 -11.81
N ALA A 516 1.21 4.51 -11.83
CA ALA A 516 0.00 4.33 -11.03
C ALA A 516 0.27 4.57 -9.53
N GLY A 517 1.39 4.09 -8.99
CA GLY A 517 1.80 4.30 -7.59
C GLY A 517 2.20 5.75 -7.30
N THR A 518 2.89 6.42 -8.21
CA THR A 518 3.26 7.83 -8.13
C THR A 518 2.05 8.75 -8.06
N TYR A 519 1.02 8.41 -8.83
CA TYR A 519 -0.25 9.15 -8.86
C TYR A 519 -1.26 8.63 -7.83
N THR A 520 -0.88 7.63 -7.04
CA THR A 520 -1.73 7.01 -6.01
C THR A 520 -3.09 6.56 -6.54
N ASP A 521 -3.13 6.10 -7.79
CA ASP A 521 -4.33 5.82 -8.56
C ASP A 521 -4.59 4.30 -8.71
N PRO A 522 -5.50 3.71 -7.90
CA PRO A 522 -5.87 2.30 -8.01
C PRO A 522 -6.52 1.91 -9.35
N PRO A 523 -7.35 2.73 -10.00
CA PRO A 523 -7.83 2.49 -11.36
C PRO A 523 -6.72 2.26 -12.38
N ALA A 524 -5.66 3.07 -12.36
CA ALA A 524 -4.51 2.88 -13.25
C ALA A 524 -3.74 1.58 -12.95
N LEU A 525 -3.62 1.19 -11.65
CA LEU A 525 -3.06 -0.11 -11.29
C LEU A 525 -3.94 -1.26 -11.78
N ALA A 526 -5.27 -1.15 -11.63
CA ALA A 526 -6.19 -2.18 -12.12
C ALA A 526 -6.09 -2.36 -13.64
N TYR A 527 -5.94 -1.26 -14.39
CA TYR A 527 -5.66 -1.29 -15.81
C TYR A 527 -4.31 -1.98 -16.09
N ALA A 528 -3.24 -1.61 -15.39
CA ALA A 528 -1.92 -2.22 -15.57
C ALA A 528 -1.94 -3.74 -15.33
N ASN A 529 -2.63 -4.19 -14.27
CA ASN A 529 -2.81 -5.61 -13.96
C ASN A 529 -3.71 -6.35 -14.97
N SER A 530 -4.60 -5.65 -15.69
CA SER A 530 -5.41 -6.27 -16.75
C SER A 530 -4.62 -6.50 -18.05
N VAL A 531 -3.54 -5.74 -18.25
CA VAL A 531 -2.67 -5.82 -19.44
C VAL A 531 -1.50 -6.78 -19.22
N CYS A 532 -1.06 -6.95 -17.97
CA CYS A 532 0.04 -7.85 -17.58
C CYS A 532 -0.48 -8.93 -16.63
N SER A 533 -0.25 -10.19 -16.96
CA SER A 533 -0.63 -11.34 -16.13
C SER A 533 0.29 -11.56 -14.91
N ARG A 534 1.43 -10.86 -14.86
CA ARG A 534 2.49 -11.01 -13.85
C ARG A 534 2.45 -9.89 -12.80
N GLU A 535 3.24 -10.03 -11.74
CA GLU A 535 3.25 -9.13 -10.59
C GLU A 535 4.02 -7.81 -10.81
N ALA A 536 4.68 -7.62 -11.96
CA ALA A 536 5.52 -6.46 -12.23
C ALA A 536 4.83 -5.10 -12.02
N PRO A 537 3.56 -4.88 -12.44
CA PRO A 537 2.85 -3.63 -12.14
C PRO A 537 2.60 -3.46 -10.63
N ALA A 538 2.20 -4.52 -9.94
CA ALA A 538 1.93 -4.48 -8.50
C ALA A 538 3.21 -4.19 -7.69
N ILE A 539 4.35 -4.76 -8.10
CA ILE A 539 5.68 -4.48 -7.51
C ILE A 539 6.08 -3.04 -7.77
N GLY A 540 5.98 -2.55 -9.01
CA GLY A 540 6.26 -1.15 -9.35
C GLY A 540 5.43 -0.17 -8.53
N TYR A 541 4.13 -0.43 -8.41
CA TYR A 541 3.21 0.36 -7.60
C TYR A 541 3.61 0.36 -6.12
N SER A 542 3.75 -0.82 -5.52
CA SER A 542 4.03 -0.96 -4.09
C SER A 542 5.38 -0.38 -3.69
N THR A 543 6.34 -0.32 -4.61
CA THR A 543 7.67 0.26 -4.38
C THR A 543 7.61 1.78 -4.21
N VAL A 544 6.82 2.49 -5.01
CA VAL A 544 6.81 3.96 -4.99
C VAL A 544 5.64 4.55 -4.18
N TYR A 545 4.54 3.84 -4.05
CA TYR A 545 3.32 4.32 -3.41
C TYR A 545 3.55 4.89 -1.99
N PRO A 546 4.35 4.24 -1.10
CA PRO A 546 4.56 4.74 0.25
C PRO A 546 5.20 6.14 0.29
N LEU A 547 6.28 6.31 -0.48
CA LEU A 547 6.98 7.59 -0.56
C LEU A 547 6.13 8.64 -1.29
N SER A 548 5.46 8.25 -2.37
CA SER A 548 4.59 9.14 -3.14
C SER A 548 3.46 9.70 -2.29
N MET A 549 2.80 8.85 -1.50
CA MET A 549 1.73 9.27 -0.60
C MET A 549 2.23 10.31 0.42
N PHE A 550 3.38 10.02 1.06
CA PHE A 550 4.01 10.94 1.99
C PHE A 550 4.36 12.28 1.33
N LEU A 551 5.04 12.25 0.18
CA LEU A 551 5.47 13.45 -0.53
C LEU A 551 4.30 14.30 -1.00
N ARG A 552 3.20 13.69 -1.48
CA ARG A 552 2.02 14.44 -1.91
C ARG A 552 1.35 15.17 -0.77
N ILE A 553 1.20 14.53 0.40
CA ILE A 553 0.67 15.20 1.60
C ILE A 553 1.60 16.33 2.02
N PHE A 554 2.90 16.08 2.04
CA PHE A 554 3.89 17.07 2.46
C PHE A 554 4.00 18.24 1.49
N THR A 555 4.03 17.99 0.18
CA THR A 555 4.04 19.07 -0.83
C THR A 555 2.76 19.88 -0.84
N ALA A 556 1.60 19.29 -0.52
CA ALA A 556 0.34 19.99 -0.37
C ALA A 556 0.44 21.10 0.70
N GLN A 557 0.91 20.70 1.87
CA GLN A 557 1.09 21.64 2.98
C GLN A 557 2.13 22.70 2.65
N LEU A 558 3.29 22.31 2.10
CA LEU A 558 4.34 23.27 1.77
C LEU A 558 3.88 24.30 0.74
N VAL A 559 3.25 23.89 -0.34
CA VAL A 559 2.77 24.80 -1.39
C VAL A 559 1.79 25.82 -0.80
N VAL A 560 0.83 25.36 0.01
CA VAL A 560 -0.16 26.27 0.62
C VAL A 560 0.49 27.22 1.63
N LEU A 561 1.34 26.70 2.52
CA LEU A 561 1.97 27.50 3.57
C LEU A 561 2.93 28.58 3.03
N PHE A 562 3.62 28.29 1.93
CA PHE A 562 4.60 29.21 1.36
C PHE A 562 4.00 30.20 0.36
N PHE A 563 2.92 29.83 -0.33
CA PHE A 563 2.46 30.60 -1.48
C PHE A 563 1.01 31.09 -1.38
N CYS A 564 0.19 30.56 -0.46
CA CYS A 564 -1.21 30.95 -0.31
C CYS A 564 -1.49 31.79 0.97
N GLY A 565 -0.46 32.07 1.79
CA GLY A 565 -0.57 32.85 3.03
C GLY A 565 -0.27 34.34 2.87
#